data_e105d8ca8bd514eee83fd2af8e091f02
#
_entry.id   e105d8ca8bd514eee83fd2af8e091f02
#
_cell.length_a   1.000
_cell.length_b   1.000
_cell.length_c   1.000
_cell.angle_alpha   90.00
_cell.angle_beta   90.00
_cell.angle_gamma   90.00
#
_symmetry.space_group_name_H-M   'P 1'
#
loop_
_entity.id
_entity.type
_entity.pdbx_description
1 polymer ?
#
loop_
_entity_poly.entity_id
_entity_poly.type
_entity_poly.pdbx_seq_one_letter_code
_entity_poly.pdbx_strand_id
1 'polypeptide(L)'
;IVSVEPPDRDADPGQGLGRIRWDDGQERDLTPDLLPHLELAYAITIHKAQGSQFPRIIVPVRHSRLLDRTLLYTAITRAQKRVILVGDVAAAKAAVEAPPHASLRQVALGSLLSEILESMA
;
A
#
# COMPACT_ATOMS: atom_id res chain seq x y z
N ILE A 1 -14.16 -2.61 5.23
CA ILE A 1 -14.83 -2.84 6.53
C ILE A 1 -15.17 -1.48 7.11
N VAL A 2 -16.44 -1.23 7.38
CA VAL A 2 -16.92 0.05 7.91
C VAL A 2 -17.11 0.01 9.43
N SER A 3 -17.61 -1.09 9.94
CA SER A 3 -17.80 -1.27 11.38
C SER A 3 -17.68 -2.74 11.77
N VAL A 4 -17.35 -2.97 13.03
CA VAL A 4 -17.39 -4.29 13.69
C VAL A 4 -18.27 -4.11 14.93
N GLU A 5 -19.32 -4.90 15.03
CA GLU A 5 -20.19 -4.91 16.19
C GLU A 5 -19.83 -6.10 17.08
N PRO A 6 -19.69 -5.90 18.41
CA PRO A 6 -19.41 -7.01 19.33
C PRO A 6 -20.58 -8.00 19.32
N PRO A 7 -20.35 -9.27 19.65
CA PRO A 7 -21.40 -10.25 19.82
C PRO A 7 -22.32 -9.83 20.97
N ASP A 8 -23.59 -10.21 20.87
CA ASP A 8 -24.55 -9.98 21.96
C ASP A 8 -24.06 -10.69 23.24
N ARG A 9 -24.27 -10.06 24.42
CA ARG A 9 -23.79 -10.61 25.70
C ARG A 9 -24.36 -11.98 26.04
N ASP A 10 -25.52 -12.31 25.47
CA ASP A 10 -26.22 -13.57 25.65
C ASP A 10 -26.04 -14.56 24.49
N ALA A 11 -25.09 -14.26 23.55
CA ALA A 11 -24.82 -15.13 22.43
C ALA A 11 -24.15 -16.43 22.87
N ASP A 12 -24.58 -17.52 22.24
CA ASP A 12 -24.02 -18.87 22.45
C ASP A 12 -22.51 -18.87 22.17
N PRO A 13 -21.66 -19.56 22.96
CA PRO A 13 -20.19 -19.60 22.74
C PRO A 13 -19.74 -20.08 21.34
N GLY A 14 -20.65 -20.62 20.54
CA GLY A 14 -20.42 -21.00 19.14
C GLY A 14 -20.85 -19.95 18.12
N GLN A 15 -21.51 -18.88 18.50
CA GLN A 15 -21.86 -17.76 17.64
C GLN A 15 -20.62 -16.86 17.42
N GLY A 16 -20.45 -16.37 16.21
CA GLY A 16 -19.27 -15.65 15.77
C GLY A 16 -18.83 -14.47 16.65
N LEU A 17 -17.63 -14.01 16.45
CA LEU A 17 -16.96 -12.96 17.25
C LEU A 17 -17.61 -11.57 17.12
N GLY A 18 -18.66 -11.44 16.30
CA GLY A 18 -19.36 -10.20 16.02
C GLY A 18 -19.83 -10.13 14.59
N ARG A 19 -20.24 -8.93 14.15
CA ARG A 19 -20.60 -8.66 12.75
C ARG A 19 -19.70 -7.62 12.12
N ILE A 20 -19.43 -7.81 10.83
CA ILE A 20 -18.67 -6.87 10.01
C ILE A 20 -19.60 -6.29 8.98
N ARG A 21 -19.65 -4.95 8.90
CA ARG A 21 -20.28 -4.25 7.77
C ARG A 21 -19.21 -3.92 6.73
N TRP A 22 -19.43 -4.38 5.51
CA TRP A 22 -18.58 -4.06 4.38
C TRP A 22 -18.96 -2.71 3.75
N ASP A 23 -18.11 -2.20 2.86
CA ASP A 23 -18.32 -0.94 2.14
C ASP A 23 -19.48 -1.02 1.11
N ASP A 24 -19.88 -2.23 0.70
CA ASP A 24 -21.09 -2.51 -0.09
C ASP A 24 -22.39 -2.46 0.74
N GLY A 25 -22.27 -2.20 2.05
CA GLY A 25 -23.39 -2.16 3.00
C GLY A 25 -23.84 -3.52 3.50
N GLN A 26 -23.26 -4.62 3.04
CA GLN A 26 -23.61 -5.97 3.50
C GLN A 26 -22.99 -6.27 4.86
N GLU A 27 -23.75 -6.93 5.72
CA GLU A 27 -23.28 -7.43 7.00
C GLU A 27 -23.02 -8.94 6.89
N ARG A 28 -21.91 -9.36 7.50
CA ARG A 28 -21.50 -10.75 7.58
C ARG A 28 -20.98 -11.07 8.97
N ASP A 29 -21.15 -12.30 9.41
CA ASP A 29 -20.62 -12.72 10.70
C ASP A 29 -19.09 -12.74 10.69
N LEU A 30 -18.51 -12.24 11.77
CA LEU A 30 -17.08 -12.33 12.02
C LEU A 30 -16.77 -13.70 12.61
N THR A 31 -16.23 -14.58 11.80
CA THR A 31 -15.81 -15.92 12.22
C THR A 31 -14.31 -15.95 12.58
N PRO A 32 -13.86 -16.87 13.44
CA PRO A 32 -12.46 -17.03 13.78
C PRO A 32 -11.55 -17.21 12.54
N ASP A 33 -12.04 -17.85 11.50
CA ASP A 33 -11.30 -18.09 10.25
C ASP A 33 -11.01 -16.81 9.47
N LEU A 34 -11.81 -15.76 9.67
CA LEU A 34 -11.61 -14.46 9.04
C LEU A 34 -10.54 -13.62 9.75
N LEU A 35 -10.30 -13.84 11.04
CA LEU A 35 -9.37 -13.01 11.82
C LEU A 35 -7.97 -12.90 11.22
N PRO A 36 -7.33 -13.99 10.71
CA PRO A 36 -6.01 -13.89 10.09
C PRO A 36 -5.98 -13.04 8.83
N HIS A 37 -7.14 -12.80 8.20
CA HIS A 37 -7.28 -12.02 6.97
C HIS A 37 -7.68 -10.56 7.23
N LEU A 38 -7.90 -10.18 8.50
CA LEU A 38 -8.27 -8.82 8.88
C LEU A 38 -7.05 -8.05 9.37
N GLU A 39 -6.89 -6.84 8.82
CA GLU A 39 -5.86 -5.91 9.26
C GLU A 39 -6.49 -4.54 9.55
N LEU A 40 -5.89 -3.81 10.49
CA LEU A 40 -6.28 -2.43 10.73
C LEU A 40 -5.91 -1.58 9.51
N ALA A 41 -6.88 -0.81 9.02
CA ALA A 41 -6.74 -0.04 7.78
C ALA A 41 -6.75 1.48 7.99
N TYR A 42 -6.48 1.97 9.20
CA TYR A 42 -6.29 3.41 9.47
C TYR A 42 -5.04 3.97 8.78
N ALA A 43 -4.05 3.11 8.50
CA ALA A 43 -2.90 3.39 7.66
C ALA A 43 -2.45 2.11 6.95
N ILE A 44 -2.09 2.24 5.68
CA ILE A 44 -1.59 1.12 4.87
C ILE A 44 -0.28 1.52 4.19
N THR A 45 0.54 0.55 3.83
CA THR A 45 1.75 0.85 3.07
C THR A 45 1.41 1.25 1.64
N ILE A 46 2.30 2.04 1.02
CA ILE A 46 2.15 2.44 -0.38
C ILE A 46 2.04 1.22 -1.31
N HIS A 47 2.76 0.14 -1.00
CA HIS A 47 2.70 -1.10 -1.78
C HIS A 47 1.33 -1.79 -1.67
N LYS A 48 0.75 -1.85 -0.47
CA LYS A 48 -0.62 -2.39 -0.27
C LYS A 48 -1.69 -1.53 -0.94
N ALA A 49 -1.43 -0.23 -1.10
CA ALA A 49 -2.32 0.70 -1.81
C ALA A 49 -2.24 0.59 -3.33
N GLN A 50 -1.31 -0.20 -3.90
CA GLN A 50 -1.22 -0.38 -5.35
C GLN A 50 -2.53 -0.96 -5.91
N GLY A 51 -2.98 -0.41 -7.03
CA GLY A 51 -4.27 -0.77 -7.63
C GLY A 51 -5.48 -0.07 -7.02
N SER A 52 -5.35 0.54 -5.84
CA SER A 52 -6.43 1.29 -5.18
C SER A 52 -6.28 2.79 -5.40
N GLN A 53 -7.40 3.51 -5.33
CA GLN A 53 -7.42 4.97 -5.38
C GLN A 53 -8.32 5.52 -4.26
N PHE A 54 -7.93 6.67 -3.72
CA PHE A 54 -8.63 7.31 -2.61
C PHE A 54 -8.89 8.78 -2.92
N PRO A 55 -10.02 9.34 -2.49
CA PRO A 55 -10.32 10.76 -2.72
C PRO A 55 -9.23 11.69 -2.15
N ARG A 56 -8.70 11.35 -0.98
CA ARG A 56 -7.62 12.10 -0.29
C ARG A 56 -6.66 11.11 0.34
N ILE A 57 -5.37 11.44 0.28
CA ILE A 57 -4.31 10.69 0.95
C ILE A 57 -3.44 11.62 1.78
N ILE A 58 -2.95 11.11 2.88
CA ILE A 58 -1.94 11.73 3.72
C ILE A 58 -0.71 10.83 3.69
N VAL A 59 0.42 11.37 3.27
CA VAL A 59 1.67 10.63 3.15
C VAL A 59 2.68 11.20 4.14
N PRO A 60 3.03 10.48 5.20
CA PRO A 60 4.11 10.89 6.08
C PRO A 60 5.45 10.73 5.35
N VAL A 61 6.22 11.81 5.31
CA VAL A 61 7.53 11.85 4.67
C VAL A 61 8.61 12.02 5.73
N ARG A 62 9.57 11.11 5.74
CA ARG A 62 10.77 11.22 6.56
C ARG A 62 11.96 10.66 5.79
N HIS A 63 13.15 11.11 6.12
CA HIS A 63 14.37 10.56 5.54
C HIS A 63 14.45 9.05 5.81
N SER A 64 14.53 8.25 4.74
CA SER A 64 14.70 6.79 4.83
C SER A 64 15.32 6.27 3.52
N ARG A 65 15.90 5.08 3.59
CA ARG A 65 16.46 4.40 2.40
C ARG A 65 15.39 4.01 1.37
N LEU A 66 14.14 3.91 1.81
CA LEU A 66 13.01 3.53 0.94
C LEU A 66 12.39 4.73 0.24
N LEU A 67 12.69 5.96 0.74
CA LEU A 67 12.13 7.17 0.16
C LEU A 67 12.90 7.51 -1.12
N ASP A 68 12.27 7.26 -2.23
CA ASP A 68 12.77 7.63 -3.55
C ASP A 68 11.65 8.25 -4.40
N ARG A 69 12.04 8.73 -5.58
CA ARG A 69 11.12 9.32 -6.55
C ARG A 69 9.98 8.36 -6.93
N THR A 70 10.28 7.08 -7.09
CA THR A 70 9.31 6.06 -7.50
C THR A 70 8.25 5.83 -6.42
N LEU A 71 8.68 5.75 -5.16
CA LEU A 71 7.78 5.59 -4.03
C LEU A 71 6.85 6.80 -3.87
N LEU A 72 7.40 8.03 -3.96
CA LEU A 72 6.60 9.25 -3.90
C LEU A 72 5.60 9.32 -5.06
N TYR A 73 6.02 9.02 -6.28
CA TYR A 73 5.14 8.97 -7.43
C TYR A 73 4.01 7.97 -7.24
N THR A 74 4.34 6.75 -6.79
CA THR A 74 3.34 5.71 -6.51
C THR A 74 2.33 6.16 -5.46
N ALA A 75 2.79 6.81 -4.39
CA ALA A 75 1.92 7.36 -3.37
C ALA A 75 0.98 8.44 -3.92
N ILE A 76 1.53 9.44 -4.62
CA ILE A 76 0.78 10.59 -5.12
C ILE A 76 -0.30 10.14 -6.12
N THR A 77 0.02 9.18 -6.97
CA THR A 77 -0.93 8.66 -7.97
C THR A 77 -2.07 7.83 -7.38
N ARG A 78 -2.06 7.54 -6.08
CA ARG A 78 -3.21 6.92 -5.37
C ARG A 78 -4.30 7.93 -5.06
N ALA A 79 -4.02 9.24 -5.09
CA ALA A 79 -5.01 10.26 -4.80
C ALA A 79 -5.81 10.65 -6.05
N GLN A 80 -7.12 10.71 -5.89
CA GLN A 80 -8.04 11.22 -6.93
C GLN A 80 -8.19 12.75 -6.87
N LYS A 81 -8.20 13.33 -5.66
CA LYS A 81 -8.52 14.75 -5.47
C LYS A 81 -7.43 15.54 -4.72
N ARG A 82 -6.84 14.97 -3.68
CA ARG A 82 -5.89 15.71 -2.83
C ARG A 82 -4.82 14.81 -2.23
N VAL A 83 -3.59 15.31 -2.24
CA VAL A 83 -2.44 14.74 -1.51
C VAL A 83 -2.00 15.73 -0.45
N ILE A 84 -1.72 15.23 0.74
CA ILE A 84 -1.13 15.99 1.85
C ILE A 84 0.17 15.28 2.22
N LEU A 85 1.29 15.94 2.03
CA LEU A 85 2.59 15.47 2.52
C LEU A 85 2.82 16.05 3.91
N VAL A 86 3.17 15.21 4.88
CA VAL A 86 3.40 15.61 6.27
C VAL A 86 4.79 15.18 6.69
N GLY A 87 5.57 16.09 7.22
CA GLY A 87 6.91 15.81 7.74
C GLY A 87 8.02 16.55 7.00
N ASP A 88 9.08 15.85 6.62
CA ASP A 88 10.30 16.44 6.09
C ASP A 88 10.21 16.78 4.59
N VAL A 89 9.95 18.05 4.29
CA VAL A 89 9.88 18.55 2.90
C VAL A 89 11.25 18.48 2.20
N ALA A 90 12.35 18.64 2.95
CA ALA A 90 13.69 18.56 2.36
C ALA A 90 14.00 17.12 1.92
N ALA A 91 13.59 16.11 2.70
CA ALA A 91 13.69 14.71 2.31
C ALA A 91 12.86 14.41 1.05
N ALA A 92 11.65 14.98 0.94
CA ALA A 92 10.82 14.81 -0.26
C ALA A 92 11.51 15.40 -1.51
N LYS A 93 12.06 16.61 -1.41
CA LYS A 93 12.80 17.25 -2.52
C LYS A 93 14.00 16.43 -2.93
N ALA A 94 14.84 16.03 -1.95
CA ALA A 94 16.01 15.20 -2.22
C ALA A 94 15.64 13.88 -2.92
N ALA A 95 14.54 13.24 -2.51
CA ALA A 95 14.07 12.01 -3.13
C ALA A 95 13.60 12.21 -4.58
N VAL A 96 13.05 13.37 -4.92
CA VAL A 96 12.63 13.69 -6.30
C VAL A 96 13.83 14.03 -7.20
N GLU A 97 14.83 14.72 -6.65
CA GLU A 97 16.03 15.15 -7.38
C GLU A 97 17.03 14.02 -7.57
N ALA A 98 17.07 13.04 -6.67
CA ALA A 98 17.96 11.89 -6.77
C ALA A 98 17.58 10.98 -7.97
N PRO A 99 18.57 10.35 -8.61
CA PRO A 99 18.31 9.35 -9.63
C PRO A 99 17.51 8.17 -9.02
N PRO A 100 16.55 7.59 -9.77
CA PRO A 100 15.77 6.45 -9.26
C PRO A 100 16.69 5.29 -8.87
N HIS A 101 16.41 4.64 -7.75
CA HIS A 101 17.16 3.44 -7.32
C HIS A 101 17.16 2.34 -8.38
N ALA A 102 16.11 2.26 -9.21
CA ALA A 102 16.05 1.33 -10.33
C ALA A 102 17.15 1.54 -11.35
N SER A 103 17.59 2.78 -11.58
CA SER A 103 18.69 3.10 -12.52
C SER A 103 20.07 2.71 -11.98
N LEU A 104 20.19 2.49 -10.67
CA LEU A 104 21.42 2.05 -10.02
C LEU A 104 21.54 0.52 -9.97
N ARG A 105 20.47 -0.21 -10.30
CA ARG A 105 20.50 -1.67 -10.37
C ARG A 105 21.19 -2.07 -11.68
N GLN A 106 22.35 -2.67 -11.58
CA GLN A 106 22.96 -3.37 -12.71
C GLN A 106 22.11 -4.63 -12.99
N VAL A 107 21.27 -4.54 -14.01
CA VAL A 107 20.49 -5.70 -14.46
C VAL A 107 21.33 -6.39 -15.54
N ALA A 108 21.65 -7.65 -15.34
CA ALA A 108 22.41 -8.46 -16.30
C ALA A 108 21.68 -8.63 -17.67
N LEU A 109 20.42 -8.21 -17.77
CA LEU A 109 19.60 -8.35 -18.97
C LEU A 109 20.22 -7.65 -20.19
N GLY A 110 20.78 -6.45 -20.02
CA GLY A 110 21.42 -5.71 -21.10
C GLY A 110 22.65 -6.45 -21.69
N SER A 111 23.52 -6.97 -20.81
CA SER A 111 24.68 -7.76 -21.23
C SER A 111 24.27 -9.08 -21.87
N LEU A 112 23.29 -9.79 -21.30
CA LEU A 112 22.77 -11.03 -21.88
C LEU A 112 22.13 -10.83 -23.27
N LEU A 113 21.37 -9.76 -23.45
CA LEU A 113 20.78 -9.42 -24.76
C LEU A 113 21.86 -9.09 -25.78
N SER A 114 22.90 -8.35 -25.40
CA SER A 114 24.02 -8.04 -26.27
C SER A 114 24.76 -9.31 -26.72
N GLU A 115 25.05 -10.22 -25.80
CA GLU A 115 25.66 -11.52 -26.09
C GLU A 115 24.82 -12.36 -27.08
N ILE A 116 23.51 -12.41 -26.85
CA ILE A 116 22.59 -13.15 -27.73
C ILE A 116 22.55 -12.54 -29.12
N LEU A 117 22.44 -11.21 -29.23
CA LEU A 117 22.41 -10.51 -30.50
C LEU A 117 23.72 -10.66 -31.30
N GLU A 118 24.88 -10.62 -30.65
CA GLU A 118 26.18 -10.87 -31.23
C GLU A 118 26.33 -12.32 -31.72
N SER A 119 25.72 -13.30 -31.01
CA SER A 119 25.77 -14.71 -31.40
C SER A 119 24.84 -15.05 -32.59
N MET A 120 23.89 -14.17 -32.90
CA MET A 120 22.94 -14.34 -34.00
C MET A 120 23.34 -13.57 -35.29
N ALA A 121 24.41 -12.78 -35.22
CA ALA A 121 24.94 -11.99 -36.36
C ALA A 121 26.07 -12.74 -37.05
#